data_6613fa68ba9ccb952399402d69c0f4d4
#
_entry.id   6613fa68ba9ccb952399402d69c0f4d4
#
_cell.length_a   1.000
_cell.length_b   1.000
_cell.length_c   1.000
_cell.angle_alpha   90.00
_cell.angle_beta   90.00
_cell.angle_gamma   90.00
#
_symmetry.space_group_name_H-M   'P 1'
#
loop_
_entity.id
_entity.type
_entity.pdbx_description
1 polymer ?
#
loop_
_entity_poly.entity_id
_entity_poly.type
_entity_poly.pdbx_seq_one_letter_code
_entity_poly.pdbx_strand_id
1 'polypeptide(L)'
;MDTIFIREFKADAWVGIYDWEKLRPQTLELEIEIGIPGDAAGKSDDIHDTVHYGMVVERFAAELAEKRFGLLEALAEHLAGIVTGEFKAPWVRISVAKLGHIRNVRKVGVTIERTRETAR
;
A
#
# COMPACT_ATOMS: atom_id res chain seq x y z
N MET A 1 1.53 1.41 19.90
CA MET A 1 2.21 0.87 18.70
C MET A 1 2.79 2.03 17.89
N ASP A 2 4.07 1.98 17.62
CA ASP A 2 4.67 2.98 16.74
C ASP A 2 4.27 2.68 15.31
N THR A 3 4.21 3.70 14.47
CA THR A 3 3.85 3.54 13.07
C THR A 3 4.87 4.21 12.17
N ILE A 4 5.15 3.54 11.05
CA ILE A 4 5.86 4.12 9.93
C ILE A 4 4.82 4.64 8.96
N PHE A 5 5.04 5.80 8.35
CA PHE A 5 4.14 6.26 7.31
C PHE A 5 4.90 6.62 6.04
N ILE A 6 4.26 6.37 4.91
CA ILE A 6 4.75 6.73 3.58
C ILE A 6 3.65 7.58 2.96
N ARG A 7 3.97 8.83 2.65
CA ARG A 7 3.00 9.81 2.15
C ARG A 7 3.24 10.11 0.68
N GLU A 8 2.15 10.35 -0.04
CA GLU A 8 2.17 10.81 -1.42
C GLU A 8 3.05 9.95 -2.35
N PHE A 9 3.02 8.64 -2.12
CA PHE A 9 3.72 7.71 -2.99
C PHE A 9 2.94 7.56 -4.28
N LYS A 10 3.54 7.96 -5.40
CA LYS A 10 2.92 7.82 -6.71
C LYS A 10 3.48 6.62 -7.43
N ALA A 11 2.60 5.78 -7.95
CA ALA A 11 2.98 4.59 -8.69
C ALA A 11 2.01 4.36 -9.82
N ASP A 12 2.53 3.88 -10.95
CA ASP A 12 1.68 3.50 -12.07
C ASP A 12 1.16 2.09 -11.86
N ALA A 13 -0.13 1.89 -12.13
CA ALA A 13 -0.79 0.62 -11.91
C ALA A 13 -1.87 0.36 -12.97
N TRP A 14 -2.09 -0.92 -13.25
CA TRP A 14 -3.13 -1.38 -14.15
C TRP A 14 -4.39 -1.65 -13.32
N VAL A 15 -5.32 -0.69 -13.29
CA VAL A 15 -6.53 -0.82 -12.49
C VAL A 15 -7.70 -0.14 -13.16
N GLY A 16 -8.84 -0.83 -13.20
CA GLY A 16 -10.07 -0.31 -13.71
C GLY A 16 -10.94 -1.35 -14.41
N ILE A 17 -12.23 -1.05 -14.49
CA ILE A 17 -13.22 -1.94 -15.10
C ILE A 17 -13.57 -1.50 -16.52
N TYR A 18 -13.28 -0.26 -16.89
CA TYR A 18 -13.58 0.26 -18.21
C TYR A 18 -12.52 -0.14 -19.23
N ASP A 19 -12.92 -0.33 -20.48
CA ASP A 19 -12.00 -0.74 -21.54
C ASP A 19 -10.84 0.24 -21.71
N TRP A 20 -11.10 1.55 -21.62
CA TRP A 20 -10.04 2.55 -21.76
C TRP A 20 -9.02 2.50 -20.61
N GLU A 21 -9.44 2.02 -19.43
CA GLU A 21 -8.53 1.85 -18.28
C GLU A 21 -7.59 0.66 -18.46
N LYS A 22 -7.93 -0.24 -19.35
CA LYS A 22 -7.13 -1.45 -19.62
C LYS A 22 -6.06 -1.24 -20.69
N LEU A 23 -6.04 -0.07 -21.31
CA LEU A 23 -5.12 0.23 -22.40
C LEU A 23 -3.75 0.71 -21.95
N ARG A 24 -3.65 1.26 -20.76
CA ARG A 24 -2.41 1.79 -20.20
C ARG A 24 -2.51 1.90 -18.69
N PRO A 25 -1.36 1.91 -17.97
CA PRO A 25 -1.38 2.12 -16.54
C PRO A 25 -1.81 3.54 -16.19
N GLN A 26 -2.35 3.69 -14.99
CA GLN A 26 -2.74 4.97 -14.42
C GLN A 26 -1.84 5.29 -13.24
N THR A 27 -1.54 6.57 -13.03
CA THR A 27 -0.82 6.98 -11.84
C THR A 27 -1.77 7.04 -10.66
N LEU A 28 -1.43 6.28 -9.62
CA LEU A 28 -2.15 6.28 -8.34
C LEU A 28 -1.34 7.00 -7.29
N GLU A 29 -2.01 7.54 -6.29
CA GLU A 29 -1.37 8.09 -5.12
C GLU A 29 -1.71 7.23 -3.92
N LEU A 30 -0.69 6.79 -3.18
CA LEU A 30 -0.83 5.92 -2.04
C LEU A 30 -0.37 6.61 -0.77
N GLU A 31 -1.13 6.37 0.31
CA GLU A 31 -0.76 6.73 1.67
C GLU A 31 -0.72 5.43 2.45
N ILE A 32 0.39 5.17 3.13
CA ILE A 32 0.61 3.91 3.81
C ILE A 32 1.02 4.18 5.24
N GLU A 33 0.35 3.53 6.20
CA GLU A 33 0.74 3.55 7.61
C GLU A 33 0.98 2.10 8.02
N ILE A 34 2.14 1.84 8.59
CA ILE A 34 2.57 0.49 8.95
C ILE A 34 2.85 0.46 10.44
N GLY A 35 2.14 -0.41 11.17
CA GLY A 35 2.41 -0.62 12.57
C GLY A 35 3.66 -1.47 12.77
N ILE A 36 4.49 -1.09 13.72
CA ILE A 36 5.65 -1.89 14.10
C ILE A 36 5.49 -2.34 15.56
N PRO A 37 6.07 -3.50 15.94
CA PRO A 37 5.93 -4.00 17.31
C PRO A 37 6.63 -3.09 18.31
N GLY A 38 5.84 -2.51 19.23
CA GLY A 38 6.39 -1.75 20.35
C GLY A 38 7.29 -0.60 19.96
N ASP A 39 8.34 -0.37 20.75
CA ASP A 39 9.27 0.73 20.60
C ASP A 39 10.73 0.28 20.49
N ALA A 40 10.94 -1.01 20.23
CA ALA A 40 12.27 -1.61 20.22
C ALA A 40 13.23 -0.93 19.24
N ALA A 41 12.75 -0.59 18.05
CA ALA A 41 13.58 0.06 17.02
C ALA A 41 14.10 1.42 17.46
N GLY A 42 13.27 2.18 18.19
CA GLY A 42 13.67 3.49 18.72
C GLY A 42 14.76 3.40 19.79
N LYS A 43 14.85 2.26 20.44
CA LYS A 43 15.84 2.03 21.49
C LYS A 43 17.10 1.35 20.99
N SER A 44 16.95 0.40 20.06
CA SER A 44 18.07 -0.41 19.55
C SER A 44 18.81 0.23 18.37
N ASP A 45 18.12 1.07 17.61
CA ASP A 45 18.63 1.63 16.35
C ASP A 45 19.03 0.52 15.36
N ASP A 46 18.28 -0.59 15.38
CA ASP A 46 18.55 -1.76 14.55
C ASP A 46 17.40 -1.98 13.56
N ILE A 47 17.74 -2.10 12.28
CA ILE A 47 16.77 -2.33 11.22
C ILE A 47 15.97 -3.62 11.41
N HIS A 48 16.50 -4.60 12.14
CA HIS A 48 15.81 -5.85 12.41
C HIS A 48 14.62 -5.70 13.37
N ASP A 49 14.55 -4.57 14.08
CA ASP A 49 13.45 -4.30 15.01
C ASP A 49 12.33 -3.46 14.39
N THR A 50 12.39 -3.21 13.11
CA THR A 50 11.40 -2.39 12.39
C THR A 50 11.08 -3.00 11.02
N VAL A 51 10.30 -2.24 10.21
CA VAL A 51 10.02 -2.57 8.83
C VAL A 51 10.85 -1.66 7.93
N HIS A 52 11.52 -2.25 6.96
CA HIS A 52 12.34 -1.49 6.00
C HIS A 52 11.42 -0.85 4.94
N TYR A 53 11.02 0.40 5.16
CA TYR A 53 10.04 1.09 4.31
C TYR A 53 10.52 1.27 2.86
N GLY A 54 11.82 1.41 2.63
CA GLY A 54 12.36 1.48 1.26
C GLY A 54 12.06 0.21 0.48
N MET A 55 12.16 -0.95 1.12
CA MET A 55 11.83 -2.23 0.49
C MET A 55 10.32 -2.38 0.25
N VAL A 56 9.50 -1.80 1.13
CA VAL A 56 8.05 -1.79 0.92
C VAL A 56 7.71 -1.03 -0.36
N VAL A 57 8.29 0.16 -0.54
CA VAL A 57 8.07 0.98 -1.73
C VAL A 57 8.51 0.24 -2.99
N GLU A 58 9.70 -0.36 -2.99
CA GLU A 58 10.20 -1.13 -4.12
C GLU A 58 9.30 -2.33 -4.45
N ARG A 59 8.86 -3.04 -3.42
CA ARG A 59 8.00 -4.21 -3.59
C ARG A 59 6.65 -3.82 -4.17
N PHE A 60 6.06 -2.71 -3.70
CA PHE A 60 4.80 -2.21 -4.23
C PHE A 60 4.92 -1.80 -5.69
N ALA A 61 5.97 -1.05 -6.02
CA ALA A 61 6.18 -0.62 -7.40
C ALA A 61 6.31 -1.81 -8.35
N ALA A 62 7.07 -2.83 -7.97
CA ALA A 62 7.24 -4.03 -8.78
C ALA A 62 5.92 -4.78 -8.97
N GLU A 63 5.15 -4.93 -7.89
CA GLU A 63 3.87 -5.64 -7.93
C GLU A 63 2.84 -4.91 -8.80
N LEU A 64 2.76 -3.59 -8.67
CA LEU A 64 1.83 -2.79 -9.44
C LEU A 64 2.19 -2.72 -10.92
N ALA A 65 3.46 -2.88 -11.26
CA ALA A 65 3.90 -2.92 -12.66
C ALA A 65 3.44 -4.19 -13.38
N GLU A 66 3.29 -5.28 -12.65
CA GLU A 66 3.00 -6.59 -13.23
C GLU A 66 1.53 -7.01 -13.16
N LYS A 67 0.87 -6.74 -12.05
CA LYS A 67 -0.50 -7.21 -11.81
C LYS A 67 -1.56 -6.25 -12.29
N ARG A 68 -2.70 -6.81 -12.67
CA ARG A 68 -3.87 -6.04 -13.12
C ARG A 68 -5.02 -6.25 -12.16
N PHE A 69 -5.70 -5.17 -11.81
CA PHE A 69 -6.84 -5.20 -10.89
C PHE A 69 -8.04 -4.52 -11.53
N GLY A 70 -9.25 -5.03 -11.25
CA GLY A 70 -10.47 -4.35 -11.64
C GLY A 70 -10.81 -3.20 -10.70
N LEU A 71 -10.61 -3.41 -9.40
CA LEU A 71 -11.02 -2.48 -8.36
C LEU A 71 -9.85 -2.03 -7.49
N LEU A 72 -9.93 -0.78 -7.02
CA LEU A 72 -8.95 -0.26 -6.04
C LEU A 72 -8.99 -1.06 -4.74
N GLU A 73 -10.15 -1.55 -4.34
CA GLU A 73 -10.32 -2.37 -3.14
C GLU A 73 -9.46 -3.65 -3.23
N ALA A 74 -9.50 -4.32 -4.36
CA ALA A 74 -8.71 -5.54 -4.57
C ALA A 74 -7.20 -5.23 -4.59
N LEU A 75 -6.83 -4.14 -5.23
CA LEU A 75 -5.45 -3.68 -5.26
C LEU A 75 -4.94 -3.38 -3.85
N ALA A 76 -5.72 -2.62 -3.07
CA ALA A 76 -5.36 -2.28 -1.71
C ALA A 76 -5.25 -3.52 -0.81
N GLU A 77 -6.18 -4.47 -0.95
CA GLU A 77 -6.14 -5.73 -0.19
C GLU A 77 -4.88 -6.53 -0.51
N HIS A 78 -4.52 -6.59 -1.78
CA HIS A 78 -3.30 -7.28 -2.21
C HIS A 78 -2.05 -6.67 -1.60
N LEU A 79 -1.93 -5.35 -1.62
CA LEU A 79 -0.79 -4.64 -1.03
C LEU A 79 -0.76 -4.80 0.50
N ALA A 80 -1.92 -4.75 1.15
CA ALA A 80 -2.00 -4.97 2.59
C ALA A 80 -1.50 -6.36 2.97
N GLY A 81 -1.85 -7.38 2.17
CA GLY A 81 -1.37 -8.74 2.37
C GLY A 81 0.15 -8.88 2.26
N ILE A 82 0.77 -8.09 1.40
CA ILE A 82 2.23 -8.05 1.29
C ILE A 82 2.84 -7.49 2.58
N VAL A 83 2.31 -6.38 3.10
CA VAL A 83 2.84 -5.74 4.31
C VAL A 83 2.71 -6.66 5.53
N THR A 84 1.53 -7.25 5.71
CA THR A 84 1.30 -8.12 6.87
C THR A 84 1.93 -9.50 6.72
N GLY A 85 2.01 -10.03 5.50
CA GLY A 85 2.52 -11.37 5.23
C GLY A 85 4.02 -11.42 5.00
N GLU A 86 4.54 -10.65 4.04
CA GLU A 86 5.97 -10.68 3.71
C GLU A 86 6.79 -9.85 4.70
N PHE A 87 6.33 -8.67 5.05
CA PHE A 87 7.04 -7.80 5.99
C PHE A 87 6.65 -8.05 7.45
N LYS A 88 5.64 -8.88 7.67
CA LYS A 88 5.20 -9.32 8.99
C LYS A 88 4.81 -8.18 9.93
N ALA A 89 4.33 -7.08 9.37
CA ALA A 89 3.83 -5.97 10.16
C ALA A 89 2.52 -6.37 10.87
N PRO A 90 2.33 -5.99 12.14
CA PRO A 90 1.12 -6.36 12.87
C PRO A 90 -0.13 -5.64 12.38
N TRP A 91 0.04 -4.49 11.71
CA TRP A 91 -1.07 -3.66 11.26
C TRP A 91 -0.65 -2.80 10.07
N VAL A 92 -1.59 -2.56 9.18
CA VAL A 92 -1.37 -1.66 8.04
C VAL A 92 -2.66 -0.93 7.69
N ARG A 93 -2.52 0.33 7.33
CA ARG A 93 -3.61 1.13 6.76
C ARG A 93 -3.12 1.67 5.42
N ILE A 94 -3.88 1.44 4.37
CA ILE A 94 -3.53 1.86 3.02
C ILE A 94 -4.68 2.64 2.41
N SER A 95 -4.35 3.82 1.89
CA SER A 95 -5.25 4.60 1.05
C SER A 95 -4.70 4.59 -0.37
N VAL A 96 -5.54 4.28 -1.34
CA VAL A 96 -5.17 4.27 -2.75
C VAL A 96 -6.16 5.14 -3.50
N ALA A 97 -5.65 6.10 -4.28
CA ALA A 97 -6.49 7.04 -4.98
C ALA A 97 -6.12 7.16 -6.46
N LYS A 98 -7.13 7.30 -7.31
CA LYS A 98 -6.99 7.72 -8.71
C LYS A 98 -7.01 9.24 -8.74
N LEU A 99 -6.12 9.83 -9.53
CA LEU A 99 -5.97 11.27 -9.63
C LEU A 99 -6.72 11.79 -10.86
N GLY A 100 -7.59 12.81 -10.67
CA GLY A 100 -8.30 13.44 -11.77
C GLY A 100 -9.20 12.50 -12.57
N HIS A 101 -9.66 11.42 -11.98
CA HIS A 101 -10.46 10.40 -12.66
C HIS A 101 -11.90 10.81 -12.91
N ILE A 102 -12.44 11.59 -12.00
CA ILE A 102 -13.82 12.09 -12.08
C ILE A 102 -13.77 13.60 -12.17
N ARG A 103 -14.57 14.16 -13.09
CA ARG A 103 -14.66 15.61 -13.27
C ARG A 103 -15.05 16.28 -11.94
N ASN A 104 -14.33 17.35 -11.59
CA ASN A 104 -14.51 18.12 -10.37
C ASN A 104 -14.12 17.40 -9.09
N VAL A 105 -13.48 16.24 -9.18
CA VAL A 105 -12.95 15.49 -8.05
C VAL A 105 -11.43 15.37 -8.22
N ARG A 106 -10.66 15.90 -7.29
CA ARG A 106 -9.19 15.84 -7.36
C ARG A 106 -8.69 14.41 -7.30
N LYS A 107 -9.21 13.66 -6.36
CA LYS A 107 -8.88 12.25 -6.23
C LYS A 107 -10.03 11.49 -5.60
N VAL A 108 -10.17 10.26 -6.02
CA VAL A 108 -11.16 9.31 -5.50
C VAL A 108 -10.45 8.00 -5.22
N GLY A 109 -10.77 7.38 -4.11
CA GLY A 109 -10.08 6.16 -3.75
C GLY A 109 -10.72 5.42 -2.60
N VAL A 110 -9.95 4.50 -2.05
CA VAL A 110 -10.37 3.66 -0.93
C VAL A 110 -9.32 3.70 0.16
N THR A 111 -9.75 3.49 1.39
CA THR A 111 -8.86 3.28 2.53
C THR A 111 -9.26 1.99 3.21
N ILE A 112 -8.28 1.14 3.46
CA ILE A 112 -8.50 -0.11 4.19
C ILE A 112 -7.53 -0.22 5.35
N GLU A 113 -7.94 -0.94 6.39
CA GLU A 113 -7.08 -1.31 7.50
C GLU A 113 -7.08 -2.82 7.65
N ARG A 114 -5.91 -3.40 7.89
CA ARG A 114 -5.79 -4.84 8.10
C ARG A 114 -4.83 -5.13 9.23
N THR A 115 -5.18 -6.11 10.03
CA THR A 115 -4.34 -6.61 11.12
C THR A 115 -3.78 -7.95 10.69
N ARG A 116 -2.51 -8.19 11.01
CA ARG A 116 -1.89 -9.48 10.72
C ARG A 116 -2.58 -10.56 11.52
N GLU A 117 -3.03 -11.62 10.83
CA GLU A 117 -3.59 -12.76 11.50
C GLU A 117 -2.49 -13.53 12.23
N THR A 118 -2.80 -13.88 13.48
CA THR A 118 -1.90 -14.74 14.24
C THR A 118 -1.91 -16.14 13.64
N ALA A 119 -0.76 -16.76 13.53
CA ALA A 119 -0.65 -18.14 13.06
C ALA A 119 -1.50 -19.06 13.96
N ARG A 120 -2.29 -19.90 13.34
CA ARG A 120 -3.19 -20.83 14.06
C ARG A 120 -2.67 -22.24 13.99
#